data_7b0192d232a86aae4f87cc0a9249b6b6
#
_entry.id   7b0192d232a86aae4f87cc0a9249b6b6
#
_cell.length_a   1.000
_cell.length_b   1.000
_cell.length_c   1.000
_cell.angle_alpha   90.00
_cell.angle_beta   90.00
_cell.angle_gamma   90.00
#
_symmetry.space_group_name_H-M   'P 1'
#
loop_
_entity.id
_entity.type
_entity.pdbx_description
1 polymer ?
#
loop_
_entity_poly.entity_id
_entity_poly.type
_entity_poly.pdbx_seq_one_letter_code
_entity_poly.pdbx_strand_id
1 'polypeptide(L)'
;VMLPRERDVQKYEVLADNDAAGQYAETDGPEKWQPGGVGFAHTRQVYRTGENPFRDGTTRRVRTVAGGAESRAAWRASIPERGEYAVYVSYETVPGSTDDAQYTVHHLGGESTFAVNQTMGGGTWIYLGHFLFGPGEQPVVTLTNRSRQAGRIVTADAVKVGGGYGNVARSVSDSLRRPGVEYAEETSGYPRFC
;
A
#
# COMPACT_ATOMS: atom_id res chain seq x y z
N VAL A 1 -24.07 -11.78 -18.11
CA VAL A 1 -24.31 -12.22 -16.72
C VAL A 1 -23.09 -11.87 -15.94
N MET A 2 -23.23 -10.90 -15.07
CA MET A 2 -22.14 -10.47 -14.17
C MET A 2 -21.84 -11.61 -13.20
N LEU A 3 -20.62 -12.08 -13.21
CA LEU A 3 -20.22 -13.18 -12.33
C LEU A 3 -20.30 -12.71 -10.86
N PRO A 4 -20.85 -13.51 -9.95
CA PRO A 4 -20.98 -13.15 -8.52
C PRO A 4 -19.66 -12.72 -7.87
N ARG A 5 -18.54 -13.16 -8.42
CA ARG A 5 -17.18 -12.89 -7.96
C ARG A 5 -16.74 -11.43 -8.13
N GLU A 6 -17.16 -10.73 -9.18
CA GLU A 6 -16.79 -9.32 -9.39
C GLU A 6 -17.33 -8.39 -8.30
N ARG A 7 -18.53 -8.69 -7.78
CA ARG A 7 -19.11 -7.92 -6.68
C ARG A 7 -18.38 -8.11 -5.37
N ASP A 8 -17.87 -9.30 -5.16
CA ASP A 8 -17.15 -9.63 -3.93
C ASP A 8 -15.77 -8.99 -3.88
N VAL A 9 -15.11 -8.87 -5.01
CA VAL A 9 -13.79 -8.24 -5.16
C VAL A 9 -13.81 -6.79 -4.72
N GLN A 10 -14.80 -6.01 -5.11
CA GLN A 10 -14.92 -4.60 -4.73
C GLN A 10 -15.29 -4.39 -3.26
N LYS A 11 -15.84 -5.40 -2.61
CA LYS A 11 -16.28 -5.34 -1.21
C LYS A 11 -15.12 -5.30 -0.22
N TYR A 12 -13.96 -5.77 -0.61
CA TYR A 12 -12.80 -5.97 0.28
C TYR A 12 -11.68 -4.97 0.01
N GLU A 13 -12.03 -3.74 -0.23
CA GLU A 13 -11.08 -2.64 -0.23
C GLU A 13 -10.94 -2.06 1.16
N VAL A 14 -9.74 -2.11 1.71
CA VAL A 14 -9.39 -1.54 3.01
C VAL A 14 -8.31 -0.49 2.80
N LEU A 15 -8.58 0.72 3.24
CA LEU A 15 -7.65 1.84 3.18
C LEU A 15 -7.06 2.11 4.56
N ALA A 16 -5.77 2.37 4.60
CA ALA A 16 -5.05 2.88 5.75
C ALA A 16 -4.30 4.14 5.33
N ASP A 17 -4.68 5.27 5.91
CA ASP A 17 -4.23 6.59 5.53
C ASP A 17 -3.38 7.21 6.64
N ASN A 18 -2.38 8.04 6.28
CA ASN A 18 -1.57 8.74 7.28
C ASN A 18 -2.38 9.77 8.08
N ASP A 19 -3.50 10.26 7.55
CA ASP A 19 -4.41 11.19 8.24
C ASP A 19 -5.47 10.46 9.09
N ALA A 20 -5.59 9.14 8.99
CA ALA A 20 -6.58 8.37 9.72
C ALA A 20 -6.06 7.91 11.10
N ALA A 21 -6.72 8.37 12.15
CA ALA A 21 -6.35 8.02 13.52
C ALA A 21 -6.33 6.51 13.78
N GLY A 22 -5.24 6.00 14.36
CA GLY A 22 -5.05 4.60 14.69
C GLY A 22 -4.61 3.70 13.54
N GLN A 23 -4.60 4.20 12.32
CA GLN A 23 -4.17 3.44 11.13
C GLN A 23 -2.71 3.69 10.74
N TYR A 24 -2.12 4.75 11.23
CA TYR A 24 -0.78 5.18 10.89
C TYR A 24 0.02 5.54 12.14
N ALA A 25 1.29 5.22 12.13
CA ALA A 25 2.23 5.56 13.20
C ALA A 25 3.62 5.85 12.63
N GLU A 26 4.30 6.81 13.24
CA GLU A 26 5.68 7.17 12.93
C GLU A 26 6.61 6.84 14.09
N THR A 27 7.83 6.45 13.76
CA THR A 27 8.95 6.36 14.70
C THR A 27 10.10 7.15 14.11
N ASP A 28 10.59 8.11 14.85
CA ASP A 28 11.71 8.95 14.45
C ASP A 28 13.05 8.28 14.77
N GLY A 29 13.92 8.31 13.79
CA GLY A 29 15.35 8.12 13.95
C GLY A 29 16.08 9.47 14.07
N PRO A 30 17.32 9.57 13.59
CA PRO A 30 18.05 10.84 13.51
C PRO A 30 17.32 11.87 12.63
N GLU A 31 16.80 11.43 11.50
CA GLU A 31 15.94 12.23 10.61
C GLU A 31 14.50 12.09 11.05
N LYS A 32 13.80 13.22 11.18
CA LYS A 32 12.42 13.24 11.70
C LYS A 32 11.40 13.42 10.59
N TRP A 33 10.26 12.77 10.75
CA TRP A 33 9.12 12.97 9.89
C TRP A 33 8.62 14.41 9.95
N GLN A 34 8.33 14.97 8.78
CA GLN A 34 7.85 16.33 8.59
C GLN A 34 6.55 16.32 7.78
N PRO A 35 5.70 17.35 7.91
CA PRO A 35 4.58 17.54 6.99
C PRO A 35 5.04 17.58 5.53
N GLY A 36 4.31 16.86 4.67
CA GLY A 36 4.49 16.86 3.22
C GLY A 36 3.46 17.75 2.51
N GLY A 37 3.12 17.37 1.30
CA GLY A 37 2.14 18.03 0.45
C GLY A 37 0.74 17.43 0.55
N VAL A 38 0.05 17.43 -0.58
CA VAL A 38 -1.31 16.88 -0.70
C VAL A 38 -1.26 15.38 -0.92
N GLY A 39 -2.07 14.64 -0.19
CA GLY A 39 -2.20 13.20 -0.25
C GLY A 39 -3.03 12.68 -1.43
N PHE A 40 -3.01 11.37 -1.56
CA PHE A 40 -3.82 10.59 -2.49
C PHE A 40 -4.25 9.31 -1.79
N ALA A 41 -5.48 9.24 -1.33
CA ALA A 41 -5.99 8.10 -0.58
C ALA A 41 -7.27 7.57 -1.20
N HIS A 42 -8.41 8.13 -0.85
CA HIS A 42 -9.71 7.69 -1.30
C HIS A 42 -10.51 8.83 -1.95
N THR A 43 -11.55 8.46 -2.68
CA THR A 43 -12.37 9.43 -3.40
C THR A 43 -13.14 10.33 -2.45
N ARG A 44 -13.06 11.64 -2.63
CA ARG A 44 -14.02 12.57 -2.02
C ARG A 44 -15.41 12.30 -2.56
N GLN A 45 -16.40 12.28 -1.68
CA GLN A 45 -17.79 12.08 -2.08
C GLN A 45 -18.37 13.28 -2.84
N VAL A 46 -17.86 14.48 -2.59
CA VAL A 46 -18.29 15.71 -3.27
C VAL A 46 -17.08 16.42 -3.84
N TYR A 47 -17.03 16.53 -5.14
CA TYR A 47 -15.98 17.25 -5.87
C TYR A 47 -16.57 18.00 -7.06
N ARG A 48 -15.87 19.05 -7.52
CA ARG A 48 -16.29 19.84 -8.67
C ARG A 48 -15.74 19.26 -9.97
N THR A 49 -16.40 19.56 -11.07
CA THR A 49 -15.89 19.20 -12.40
C THR A 49 -14.48 19.76 -12.62
N GLY A 50 -13.54 18.88 -12.98
CA GLY A 50 -12.14 19.22 -13.18
C GLY A 50 -11.25 19.06 -11.96
N GLU A 51 -11.80 18.80 -10.77
CA GLU A 51 -11.02 18.39 -9.60
C GLU A 51 -10.68 16.90 -9.66
N ASN A 52 -9.50 16.55 -9.18
CA ASN A 52 -9.16 15.14 -8.95
C ASN A 52 -9.77 14.69 -7.61
N PRO A 53 -10.77 13.81 -7.63
CA PRO A 53 -11.46 13.39 -6.40
C PRO A 53 -10.60 12.56 -5.45
N PHE A 54 -9.50 11.99 -5.94
CA PHE A 54 -8.55 11.20 -5.15
C PHE A 54 -7.49 12.06 -4.47
N ARG A 55 -7.38 13.33 -4.85
CA ARG A 55 -6.43 14.24 -4.26
C ARG A 55 -6.99 14.81 -2.97
N ASP A 56 -6.73 14.12 -1.87
CA ASP A 56 -7.26 14.43 -0.54
C ASP A 56 -6.25 14.10 0.55
N GLY A 57 -6.38 14.79 1.70
CA GLY A 57 -5.49 14.60 2.84
C GLY A 57 -4.10 15.21 2.64
N THR A 58 -3.15 14.71 3.45
CA THR A 58 -1.77 15.19 3.50
C THR A 58 -0.80 14.04 3.25
N THR A 59 0.46 14.37 3.03
CA THR A 59 1.56 13.40 3.03
C THR A 59 2.54 13.69 4.16
N ARG A 60 3.39 12.72 4.46
CA ARG A 60 4.52 12.87 5.38
C ARG A 60 5.82 12.69 4.60
N ARG A 61 6.89 13.32 5.06
CA ARG A 61 8.21 13.19 4.41
C ARG A 61 9.34 13.12 5.43
N VAL A 62 10.41 12.44 5.05
CA VAL A 62 11.62 12.30 5.87
C VAL A 62 12.84 12.24 4.95
N ARG A 63 13.99 12.69 5.42
CA ARG A 63 15.26 12.54 4.69
C ARG A 63 15.77 11.11 4.81
N THR A 64 16.39 10.63 3.74
CA THR A 64 16.99 9.30 3.71
C THR A 64 18.30 9.25 4.48
N VAL A 65 18.58 8.07 5.02
CA VAL A 65 19.86 7.69 5.63
C VAL A 65 20.46 6.49 4.89
N ALA A 66 21.77 6.51 4.68
CA ALA A 66 22.48 5.38 4.05
C ALA A 66 22.95 4.32 5.05
N GLY A 67 22.80 4.59 6.34
CA GLY A 67 23.20 3.68 7.44
C GLY A 67 22.76 4.20 8.80
N GLY A 68 22.94 3.39 9.83
CA GLY A 68 22.56 3.74 11.20
C GLY A 68 21.09 3.55 11.50
N ALA A 69 20.59 4.28 12.50
CA ALA A 69 19.18 4.22 12.90
C ALA A 69 18.27 4.85 11.83
N GLU A 70 17.09 4.28 11.67
CA GLU A 70 16.12 4.63 10.66
C GLU A 70 14.88 5.27 11.28
N SER A 71 14.26 6.17 10.53
CA SER A 71 12.88 6.58 10.77
C SER A 71 11.95 5.64 10.04
N ARG A 72 10.79 5.37 10.63
CA ARG A 72 9.84 4.39 10.13
C ARG A 72 8.42 4.92 10.17
N ALA A 73 7.67 4.64 9.12
CA ALA A 73 6.22 4.77 9.09
C ALA A 73 5.58 3.39 9.00
N ALA A 74 4.44 3.20 9.64
CA ALA A 74 3.73 1.93 9.67
C ALA A 74 2.24 2.14 9.50
N TRP A 75 1.62 1.33 8.64
CA TRP A 75 0.18 1.29 8.42
C TRP A 75 -0.42 0.01 8.98
N ARG A 76 -1.57 0.17 9.62
CA ARG A 76 -2.40 -0.92 10.14
C ARG A 76 -3.74 -0.92 9.43
N ALA A 77 -4.25 -2.11 9.15
CA ALA A 77 -5.56 -2.29 8.53
C ALA A 77 -6.32 -3.44 9.19
N SER A 78 -7.64 -3.34 9.20
CA SER A 78 -8.53 -4.41 9.65
C SER A 78 -8.93 -5.24 8.45
N ILE A 79 -8.37 -6.43 8.35
CA ILE A 79 -8.65 -7.38 7.26
C ILE A 79 -9.93 -8.14 7.58
N PRO A 80 -10.95 -8.13 6.69
CA PRO A 80 -12.27 -8.69 7.00
C PRO A 80 -12.28 -10.21 7.08
N GLU A 81 -11.52 -10.89 6.26
CA GLU A 81 -11.44 -12.36 6.25
C GLU A 81 -10.06 -12.84 5.79
N ARG A 82 -9.73 -14.10 6.08
CA ARG A 82 -8.50 -14.70 5.56
C ARG A 82 -8.58 -14.82 4.05
N GLY A 83 -7.55 -14.36 3.37
CA GLY A 83 -7.47 -14.43 1.92
C GLY A 83 -6.24 -13.76 1.35
N GLU A 84 -6.12 -13.84 0.05
CA GLU A 84 -5.07 -13.19 -0.71
C GLU A 84 -5.56 -11.85 -1.23
N TYR A 85 -4.82 -10.80 -0.89
CA TYR A 85 -5.18 -9.42 -1.20
C TYR A 85 -4.08 -8.74 -1.99
N ALA A 86 -4.47 -7.95 -2.97
CA ALA A 86 -3.58 -7.00 -3.61
C ALA A 86 -3.18 -5.90 -2.61
N VAL A 87 -1.92 -5.50 -2.61
CA VAL A 87 -1.41 -4.41 -1.78
C VAL A 87 -0.88 -3.30 -2.67
N TYR A 88 -1.33 -2.08 -2.39
CA TYR A 88 -0.93 -0.87 -3.09
C TYR A 88 -0.45 0.16 -2.08
N VAL A 89 0.47 0.99 -2.50
CA VAL A 89 0.93 2.16 -1.73
C VAL A 89 0.76 3.43 -2.54
N SER A 90 0.55 4.54 -1.88
CA SER A 90 0.61 5.87 -2.48
C SER A 90 1.67 6.72 -1.79
N TYR A 91 2.18 7.68 -2.52
CA TYR A 91 3.19 8.62 -2.07
C TYR A 91 3.16 9.89 -2.92
N GLU A 92 3.84 10.91 -2.48
CA GLU A 92 4.06 12.14 -3.22
C GLU A 92 5.42 12.09 -3.93
N THR A 93 5.47 12.46 -5.21
CA THR A 93 6.72 12.72 -5.91
C THR A 93 7.11 14.17 -5.73
N VAL A 94 8.28 14.42 -5.14
CA VAL A 94 8.81 15.77 -4.92
C VAL A 94 10.23 15.88 -5.48
N PRO A 95 10.73 17.11 -5.75
CA PRO A 95 12.14 17.29 -6.07
C PRO A 95 13.05 16.69 -4.98
N GLY A 96 13.94 15.80 -5.37
CA GLY A 96 14.83 15.09 -4.44
C GLY A 96 14.26 13.80 -3.87
N SER A 97 13.09 13.32 -4.31
CA SER A 97 12.59 11.98 -3.96
C SER A 97 13.64 10.89 -4.21
N THR A 98 13.65 9.88 -3.35
CA THR A 98 14.50 8.69 -3.54
C THR A 98 13.96 7.77 -4.62
N ASP A 99 14.86 7.01 -5.26
CA ASP A 99 14.52 5.97 -6.24
C ASP A 99 14.43 4.57 -5.64
N ASP A 100 14.60 4.44 -4.33
CA ASP A 100 14.68 3.14 -3.63
C ASP A 100 14.00 3.14 -2.25
N ALA A 101 12.85 3.80 -2.12
CA ALA A 101 12.08 3.79 -0.88
C ALA A 101 11.74 2.35 -0.44
N GLN A 102 12.10 1.97 0.80
CA GLN A 102 12.00 0.60 1.29
C GLN A 102 10.64 0.36 1.95
N TYR A 103 9.73 -0.25 1.19
CA TYR A 103 8.43 -0.74 1.68
C TYR A 103 8.51 -2.21 2.04
N THR A 104 7.98 -2.58 3.19
CA THR A 104 7.86 -3.98 3.63
C THR A 104 6.40 -4.31 3.87
N VAL A 105 5.90 -5.34 3.18
CA VAL A 105 4.57 -5.91 3.40
C VAL A 105 4.68 -7.03 4.44
N HIS A 106 3.86 -6.94 5.49
CA HIS A 106 3.76 -7.96 6.55
C HIS A 106 2.56 -8.85 6.26
N HIS A 107 2.78 -10.13 6.04
CA HIS A 107 1.75 -11.08 5.64
C HIS A 107 1.92 -12.43 6.34
N LEU A 108 0.98 -13.36 6.19
CA LEU A 108 1.04 -14.66 6.88
C LEU A 108 2.24 -15.53 6.48
N GLY A 109 2.83 -15.29 5.32
CA GLY A 109 4.05 -15.98 4.87
C GLY A 109 5.36 -15.34 5.38
N GLY A 110 5.28 -14.24 6.13
CA GLY A 110 6.43 -13.48 6.63
C GLY A 110 6.44 -12.03 6.15
N GLU A 111 7.56 -11.58 5.64
CA GLU A 111 7.76 -10.20 5.19
C GLU A 111 8.32 -10.18 3.76
N SER A 112 7.84 -9.24 2.97
CA SER A 112 8.34 -8.99 1.62
C SER A 112 8.70 -7.51 1.46
N THR A 113 9.96 -7.21 1.11
CA THR A 113 10.46 -5.84 0.97
C THR A 113 10.65 -5.48 -0.48
N PHE A 114 10.26 -4.25 -0.81
CA PHE A 114 10.29 -3.67 -2.16
C PHE A 114 11.01 -2.33 -2.14
N ALA A 115 11.89 -2.12 -3.10
CA ALA A 115 12.47 -0.81 -3.38
C ALA A 115 11.58 -0.08 -4.40
N VAL A 116 10.91 0.97 -3.97
CA VAL A 116 9.97 1.73 -4.80
C VAL A 116 10.60 3.05 -5.24
N ASN A 117 10.57 3.30 -6.54
CA ASN A 117 11.06 4.56 -7.10
C ASN A 117 10.03 5.67 -6.91
N GLN A 118 10.25 6.54 -5.93
CA GLN A 118 9.37 7.68 -5.65
C GLN A 118 9.67 8.93 -6.49
N THR A 119 10.65 8.87 -7.40
CA THR A 119 10.92 9.99 -8.33
C THR A 119 9.83 10.14 -9.39
N MET A 120 8.94 9.14 -9.50
CA MET A 120 7.80 9.10 -10.41
C MET A 120 6.63 8.36 -9.77
N GLY A 121 5.44 8.46 -10.36
CA GLY A 121 4.26 7.69 -9.93
C GLY A 121 3.58 8.24 -8.68
N GLY A 122 3.94 9.42 -8.19
CA GLY A 122 3.27 10.06 -7.07
C GLY A 122 1.82 10.42 -7.40
N GLY A 123 0.94 10.37 -6.37
CA GLY A 123 -0.48 10.67 -6.53
C GLY A 123 -1.25 9.61 -7.32
N THR A 124 -0.89 8.35 -7.16
CA THR A 124 -1.59 7.18 -7.70
C THR A 124 -1.31 5.93 -6.85
N TRP A 125 -2.03 4.84 -7.10
CA TRP A 125 -1.80 3.56 -6.46
C TRP A 125 -0.70 2.78 -7.17
N ILE A 126 0.36 2.45 -6.43
CA ILE A 126 1.47 1.61 -6.89
C ILE A 126 1.29 0.21 -6.32
N TYR A 127 1.15 -0.75 -7.21
CA TYR A 127 0.95 -2.16 -6.88
C TYR A 127 2.24 -2.82 -6.41
N LEU A 128 2.20 -3.50 -5.26
CA LEU A 128 3.34 -4.23 -4.70
C LEU A 128 3.23 -5.75 -4.90
N GLY A 129 2.04 -6.29 -5.03
CA GLY A 129 1.81 -7.72 -5.19
C GLY A 129 0.56 -8.20 -4.48
N HIS A 130 0.33 -9.53 -4.53
CA HIS A 130 -0.71 -10.23 -3.77
C HIS A 130 -0.09 -10.95 -2.60
N PHE A 131 -0.72 -10.83 -1.44
CA PHE A 131 -0.22 -11.41 -0.19
C PHE A 131 -1.36 -12.00 0.62
N LEU A 132 -1.07 -13.10 1.31
CA LEU A 132 -2.02 -13.76 2.18
C LEU A 132 -2.08 -13.07 3.54
N PHE A 133 -3.28 -12.62 3.93
CA PHE A 133 -3.55 -12.04 5.23
C PHE A 133 -4.54 -12.88 6.04
N GLY A 134 -4.39 -12.89 7.35
CA GLY A 134 -5.40 -13.35 8.29
C GLY A 134 -6.43 -12.26 8.58
N PRO A 135 -7.59 -12.60 9.17
CA PRO A 135 -8.57 -11.62 9.58
C PRO A 135 -8.10 -10.81 10.80
N GLY A 136 -8.65 -9.61 10.95
CA GLY A 136 -8.43 -8.75 12.09
C GLY A 136 -7.49 -7.58 11.83
N GLU A 137 -7.34 -6.74 12.84
CA GLU A 137 -6.46 -5.58 12.81
C GLU A 137 -5.00 -5.99 12.94
N GLN A 138 -4.18 -5.58 11.99
CA GLN A 138 -2.77 -5.97 11.92
C GLN A 138 -1.93 -4.91 11.21
N PRO A 139 -0.62 -4.85 11.46
CA PRO A 139 0.29 -4.11 10.59
C PRO A 139 0.29 -4.74 9.20
N VAL A 140 0.18 -3.93 8.16
CA VAL A 140 0.15 -4.41 6.78
C VAL A 140 1.37 -3.96 5.98
N VAL A 141 1.80 -2.73 6.17
CA VAL A 141 2.96 -2.17 5.46
C VAL A 141 3.78 -1.31 6.39
N THR A 142 5.09 -1.36 6.25
CA THR A 142 6.03 -0.39 6.84
C THR A 142 6.89 0.23 5.75
N LEU A 143 7.33 1.45 5.99
CA LEU A 143 8.23 2.21 5.14
C LEU A 143 9.38 2.73 6.01
N THR A 144 10.62 2.56 5.56
CA THR A 144 11.77 3.14 6.23
C THR A 144 12.43 4.19 5.36
N ASN A 145 13.20 5.07 5.99
CA ASN A 145 13.99 6.07 5.28
C ASN A 145 15.38 5.55 4.87
N ARG A 146 15.61 4.23 4.94
CA ARG A 146 16.83 3.61 4.42
C ARG A 146 16.90 3.77 2.91
N SER A 147 18.05 4.21 2.42
CA SER A 147 18.32 4.35 0.99
C SER A 147 19.81 4.13 0.74
N ARG A 148 20.17 3.86 -0.50
CA ARG A 148 21.57 3.86 -0.95
C ARG A 148 22.21 5.25 -0.87
N GLN A 149 21.38 6.29 -0.92
CA GLN A 149 21.83 7.70 -0.88
C GLN A 149 21.18 8.42 0.30
N ALA A 150 22.00 9.00 1.18
CA ALA A 150 21.53 9.87 2.24
C ALA A 150 21.09 11.24 1.70
N GLY A 151 20.16 11.89 2.42
CA GLY A 151 19.73 13.26 2.12
C GLY A 151 18.68 13.38 1.00
N ARG A 152 18.24 12.27 0.41
CA ARG A 152 17.07 12.23 -0.48
C ARG A 152 15.79 12.34 0.35
N ILE A 153 14.65 12.29 -0.28
CA ILE A 153 13.35 12.40 0.39
C ILE A 153 12.55 11.12 0.17
N VAL A 154 12.07 10.53 1.25
CA VAL A 154 11.00 9.52 1.26
C VAL A 154 9.71 10.21 1.67
N THR A 155 8.63 9.93 0.96
CA THR A 155 7.29 10.39 1.30
C THR A 155 6.38 9.21 1.65
N ALA A 156 5.48 9.42 2.59
CA ALA A 156 4.49 8.46 3.05
C ALA A 156 3.09 9.06 2.91
N ASP A 157 2.14 8.25 2.46
CA ASP A 157 0.75 8.66 2.25
C ASP A 157 -0.17 7.52 2.69
N ALA A 158 -0.75 6.76 1.79
CA ALA A 158 -1.73 5.74 2.13
C ALA A 158 -1.35 4.35 1.62
N VAL A 159 -1.99 3.35 2.20
CA VAL A 159 -1.92 1.94 1.80
C VAL A 159 -3.33 1.44 1.50
N LYS A 160 -3.49 0.69 0.42
CA LYS A 160 -4.72 0.01 0.06
C LYS A 160 -4.50 -1.50 0.04
N VAL A 161 -5.36 -2.24 0.72
CA VAL A 161 -5.39 -3.70 0.73
C VAL A 161 -6.70 -4.16 0.10
N GLY A 162 -6.62 -4.94 -0.96
CA GLY A 162 -7.78 -5.33 -1.77
C GLY A 162 -8.20 -4.25 -2.75
N GLY A 163 -9.37 -4.40 -3.34
CA GLY A 163 -9.86 -3.53 -4.41
C GLY A 163 -9.11 -3.70 -5.74
N GLY A 164 -9.69 -3.23 -6.84
CA GLY A 164 -9.07 -3.34 -8.16
C GLY A 164 -9.10 -4.74 -8.76
N TYR A 165 -8.11 -5.03 -9.58
CA TYR A 165 -8.01 -6.30 -10.28
C TYR A 165 -7.32 -7.35 -9.42
N GLY A 166 -7.97 -8.49 -9.25
CA GLY A 166 -7.45 -9.62 -8.49
C GLY A 166 -7.47 -9.38 -6.98
N ASN A 167 -8.31 -10.07 -6.28
CA ASN A 167 -8.54 -9.82 -4.88
C ASN A 167 -8.42 -11.04 -4.01
N VAL A 168 -9.49 -11.41 -3.38
CA VAL A 168 -9.51 -12.43 -2.36
C VAL A 168 -9.67 -13.80 -2.98
N ALA A 169 -8.67 -14.64 -2.88
CA ALA A 169 -8.77 -16.05 -3.24
C ALA A 169 -9.38 -16.83 -2.06
N ARG A 170 -10.71 -16.88 -2.01
CA ARG A 170 -11.44 -17.41 -0.86
C ARG A 170 -11.53 -18.92 -0.79
N SER A 171 -11.62 -19.56 -1.93
CA SER A 171 -11.95 -20.97 -2.04
C SER A 171 -10.75 -21.91 -2.01
N VAL A 172 -9.54 -21.37 -1.98
CA VAL A 172 -8.31 -22.17 -2.02
C VAL A 172 -7.70 -22.24 -0.63
N SER A 173 -7.56 -23.45 -0.11
CA SER A 173 -6.81 -23.70 1.10
C SER A 173 -5.33 -23.41 0.90
N ASP A 174 -4.69 -22.79 1.89
CA ASP A 174 -3.26 -22.48 1.82
C ASP A 174 -2.39 -23.72 1.62
N SER A 175 -2.82 -24.87 2.13
CA SER A 175 -2.14 -26.13 1.94
C SER A 175 -2.11 -26.61 0.48
N LEU A 176 -3.01 -26.06 -0.36
CA LEU A 176 -3.08 -26.36 -1.79
C LEU A 176 -2.38 -25.32 -2.64
N ARG A 177 -1.98 -24.18 -2.05
CA ARG A 177 -1.30 -23.13 -2.79
C ARG A 177 0.13 -23.51 -3.09
N ARG A 178 0.51 -23.29 -4.34
CA ARG A 178 1.86 -23.52 -4.82
C ARG A 178 2.55 -22.18 -5.02
N PRO A 179 3.83 -22.04 -4.67
CA PRO A 179 4.60 -20.84 -4.98
C PRO A 179 4.56 -20.55 -6.49
N GLY A 180 4.34 -19.29 -6.85
CA GLY A 180 4.32 -18.83 -8.25
C GLY A 180 3.02 -19.10 -9.01
N VAL A 181 1.96 -19.58 -8.37
CA VAL A 181 0.64 -19.75 -8.99
C VAL A 181 -0.26 -18.55 -8.60
N GLU A 182 -0.80 -17.90 -9.61
CA GLU A 182 -1.71 -16.76 -9.43
C GLU A 182 -3.14 -17.20 -9.16
N TYR A 183 -3.42 -17.59 -7.94
CA TYR A 183 -4.76 -18.06 -7.55
C TYR A 183 -5.83 -16.97 -7.60
N ALA A 184 -5.43 -15.72 -7.43
CA ALA A 184 -6.35 -14.59 -7.46
C ALA A 184 -7.05 -14.46 -8.81
N GLU A 185 -6.36 -14.70 -9.92
CA GLU A 185 -6.96 -14.69 -11.24
C GLU A 185 -7.99 -15.81 -11.43
N GLU A 186 -7.67 -17.01 -10.96
CA GLU A 186 -8.55 -18.16 -11.08
C GLU A 186 -9.84 -18.00 -10.27
N THR A 187 -9.75 -17.31 -9.14
CA THR A 187 -10.87 -17.15 -8.22
C THR A 187 -11.60 -15.83 -8.38
N SER A 188 -10.97 -14.80 -8.92
CA SER A 188 -11.58 -13.48 -9.12
C SER A 188 -12.55 -13.46 -10.31
N GLY A 189 -12.38 -14.36 -11.26
CA GLY A 189 -13.21 -14.40 -12.47
C GLY A 189 -12.92 -13.28 -13.48
N TYR A 190 -11.84 -12.52 -13.28
CA TYR A 190 -11.40 -11.54 -14.26
C TYR A 190 -10.76 -12.23 -15.45
N PRO A 191 -11.12 -11.82 -16.68
CA PRO A 191 -10.42 -12.28 -17.86
C PRO A 191 -8.98 -11.78 -17.80
N ARG A 192 -8.04 -12.65 -18.16
CA ARG A 192 -6.66 -12.22 -18.40
C ARG A 192 -6.68 -11.27 -19.60
N PHE A 193 -6.33 -10.03 -19.35
CA PHE A 193 -6.03 -9.11 -20.42
C PHE A 193 -4.58 -9.37 -20.85
N CYS A 194 -4.44 -9.99 -22.03
CA CYS A 194 -3.16 -10.14 -22.71
C CYS A 194 -2.69 -8.80 -23.24
#